data_bb308c88b78a3b198e28a3568764fca3
#
_entry.id   bb308c88b78a3b198e28a3568764fca3
#
_cell.length_a   1.000
_cell.length_b   1.000
_cell.length_c   1.000
_cell.angle_alpha   90.00
_cell.angle_beta   90.00
_cell.angle_gamma   90.00
#
_symmetry.space_group_name_H-M   'P 1'
#
loop_
_entity.id
_entity.type
_entity.pdbx_description
1 polymer ?
#
loop_
_entity_poly.entity_id
_entity_poly.type
_entity_poly.pdbx_seq_one_letter_code
_entity_poly.pdbx_strand_id
1 'polypeptide(L)'
;STPIKSSAASDVYKRQILGVIGDTSALDMNMLKVNECVDKVMRVQEPFKRANRSFHPEDSVIDVSGVKIGGRKLAVIAGPCSVENEKQIVGVAKSVKLAGATLLRGGAFKPRTSPYSFQGLKEEGLDLLKIARKETGLPIVTEIMSARMLERFVEDVDLIQVGARNMQNFELLKELGRTNVPVLLKRGLSATIEEWLMAAEYI
;
A
#
# COMPACT_ATOMS: atom_id res chain seq x y z
N SER A 1 -1.07 -18.93 -23.96
CA SER A 1 -1.53 -18.85 -22.56
C SER A 1 -0.31 -18.81 -21.64
N THR A 2 -0.10 -17.69 -21.02
CA THR A 2 1.03 -17.50 -20.08
C THR A 2 0.64 -18.09 -18.71
N PRO A 3 1.42 -19.02 -18.14
CA PRO A 3 1.08 -19.57 -16.83
C PRO A 3 1.29 -18.53 -15.75
N ILE A 4 0.30 -18.43 -14.86
CA ILE A 4 0.31 -17.53 -13.71
C ILE A 4 1.27 -18.10 -12.65
N LYS A 5 2.19 -17.28 -12.17
CA LYS A 5 3.05 -17.64 -11.04
C LYS A 5 2.20 -17.73 -9.77
N SER A 6 2.21 -18.88 -9.12
CA SER A 6 1.59 -19.08 -7.80
C SER A 6 2.38 -18.34 -6.73
N SER A 7 1.71 -17.53 -5.89
CA SER A 7 2.28 -17.05 -4.64
C SER A 7 2.13 -18.14 -3.59
N ALA A 8 3.23 -18.55 -2.94
CA ALA A 8 3.26 -19.58 -1.94
C ALA A 8 2.53 -19.14 -0.65
N ALA A 9 1.63 -19.97 -0.17
CA ALA A 9 1.03 -19.84 1.15
C ALA A 9 1.85 -20.57 2.22
N SER A 10 1.77 -20.09 3.45
CA SER A 10 2.50 -20.54 4.61
C SER A 10 2.25 -22.01 5.00
N ASP A 11 3.25 -22.60 5.62
CA ASP A 11 3.35 -23.96 6.11
C ASP A 11 2.21 -24.38 7.06
N VAL A 12 1.61 -25.47 6.81
CA VAL A 12 1.09 -26.59 7.59
C VAL A 12 0.09 -27.41 6.77
N TYR A 13 -0.69 -26.79 5.88
CA TYR A 13 -1.46 -27.48 4.84
C TYR A 13 -1.28 -26.72 3.52
N LYS A 14 -0.51 -27.30 2.60
CA LYS A 14 -0.21 -26.69 1.29
C LYS A 14 -1.46 -26.59 0.42
N ARG A 15 -2.37 -25.69 0.75
CA ARG A 15 -3.46 -25.30 -0.15
C ARG A 15 -2.97 -24.19 -1.06
N GLN A 16 -3.03 -24.40 -2.34
CA GLN A 16 -2.75 -23.39 -3.35
C GLN A 16 -4.05 -22.91 -3.98
N ILE A 17 -4.15 -21.62 -4.24
CA ILE A 17 -5.22 -21.06 -5.06
C ILE A 17 -4.66 -20.82 -6.44
N LEU A 18 -5.22 -21.50 -7.45
CA LEU A 18 -4.86 -21.32 -8.84
C LEU A 18 -5.93 -20.44 -9.50
N GLY A 19 -5.51 -19.27 -9.97
CA GLY A 19 -6.36 -18.36 -10.73
C GLY A 19 -6.16 -18.57 -12.23
N VAL A 20 -7.25 -18.85 -12.96
CA VAL A 20 -7.25 -18.86 -14.42
C VAL A 20 -7.80 -17.52 -14.90
N ILE A 21 -6.97 -16.74 -15.63
CA ILE A 21 -7.34 -15.43 -16.15
C ILE A 21 -7.46 -15.53 -17.68
N GLY A 22 -8.52 -14.96 -18.23
CA GLY A 22 -8.82 -14.96 -19.66
C GLY A 22 -10.23 -15.48 -19.93
N ASP A 23 -10.51 -15.86 -21.17
CA ASP A 23 -11.78 -16.47 -21.52
C ASP A 23 -11.87 -17.88 -20.96
N THR A 24 -12.66 -18.01 -19.91
CA THR A 24 -12.92 -19.28 -19.22
C THR A 24 -14.26 -19.91 -19.63
N SER A 25 -14.92 -19.40 -20.67
CA SER A 25 -16.23 -19.90 -21.12
C SER A 25 -16.19 -21.36 -21.58
N ALA A 26 -15.08 -21.77 -22.17
CA ALA A 26 -14.84 -23.14 -22.65
C ALA A 26 -14.36 -24.13 -21.57
N LEU A 27 -14.09 -23.66 -20.32
CA LEU A 27 -13.64 -24.52 -19.24
C LEU A 27 -14.81 -25.31 -18.64
N ASP A 28 -14.71 -26.63 -18.71
CA ASP A 28 -15.62 -27.53 -18.01
C ASP A 28 -15.29 -27.59 -16.50
N MET A 29 -16.09 -26.89 -15.72
CA MET A 29 -15.96 -26.84 -14.25
C MET A 29 -16.07 -28.23 -13.59
N ASN A 30 -16.80 -29.16 -14.21
CA ASN A 30 -16.99 -30.49 -13.64
C ASN A 30 -15.74 -31.34 -13.81
N MET A 31 -15.07 -31.24 -14.96
CA MET A 31 -13.77 -31.91 -15.16
C MET A 31 -12.74 -31.47 -14.11
N LEU A 32 -12.73 -30.20 -13.76
CA LEU A 32 -11.80 -29.69 -12.73
C LEU A 32 -12.16 -30.21 -11.33
N LYS A 33 -13.45 -30.35 -11.02
CA LYS A 33 -13.92 -30.84 -9.71
C LYS A 33 -13.67 -32.32 -9.47
N VAL A 34 -13.54 -33.13 -10.53
CA VAL A 34 -13.30 -34.58 -10.43
C VAL A 34 -11.87 -34.88 -9.98
N ASN A 35 -10.95 -33.93 -10.12
CA ASN A 35 -9.56 -34.14 -9.69
C ASN A 35 -9.46 -34.14 -8.16
N GLU A 36 -8.96 -35.23 -7.58
CA GLU A 36 -8.82 -35.41 -6.13
C GLU A 36 -7.97 -34.35 -5.43
N CYS A 37 -7.10 -33.66 -6.17
CA CYS A 37 -6.29 -32.55 -5.66
C CYS A 37 -7.04 -31.22 -5.63
N VAL A 38 -8.28 -31.14 -6.14
CA VAL A 38 -9.08 -29.93 -6.22
C VAL A 38 -10.18 -29.92 -5.18
N ASP A 39 -10.02 -29.11 -4.15
CA ASP A 39 -10.98 -28.94 -3.08
C ASP A 39 -12.24 -28.19 -3.56
N LYS A 40 -12.04 -27.08 -4.30
CA LYS A 40 -13.14 -26.23 -4.76
C LYS A 40 -12.82 -25.53 -6.08
N VAL A 41 -13.81 -25.44 -6.95
CA VAL A 41 -13.75 -24.64 -8.18
C VAL A 41 -14.85 -23.59 -8.15
N MET A 42 -14.51 -22.32 -8.36
CA MET A 42 -15.48 -21.22 -8.36
C MET A 42 -15.16 -20.20 -9.45
N ARG A 43 -16.18 -19.57 -10.00
CA ARG A 43 -16.02 -18.40 -10.87
C ARG A 43 -15.99 -17.14 -10.00
N VAL A 44 -15.00 -16.29 -10.23
CA VAL A 44 -14.91 -14.97 -9.60
C VAL A 44 -15.45 -13.95 -10.58
N GLN A 45 -16.56 -13.33 -10.22
CA GLN A 45 -17.28 -12.36 -11.07
C GLN A 45 -16.73 -10.94 -10.90
N GLU A 46 -16.21 -10.61 -9.71
CA GLU A 46 -15.65 -9.30 -9.44
C GLU A 46 -14.43 -9.02 -10.34
N PRO A 47 -14.29 -7.77 -10.83
CA PRO A 47 -13.20 -7.40 -11.72
C PRO A 47 -11.82 -7.43 -11.03
N PHE A 48 -11.75 -7.17 -9.70
CA PHE A 48 -10.53 -7.29 -8.90
C PHE A 48 -10.33 -8.73 -8.43
N LYS A 49 -9.07 -9.20 -8.41
CA LYS A 49 -8.72 -10.59 -8.10
C LYS A 49 -7.92 -10.72 -6.80
N ARG A 50 -6.78 -10.07 -6.69
CA ARG A 50 -5.89 -10.18 -5.54
C ARG A 50 -6.51 -9.62 -4.26
N ALA A 51 -7.28 -8.54 -4.37
CA ALA A 51 -8.02 -7.95 -3.26
C ALA A 51 -9.31 -8.72 -2.91
N ASN A 52 -9.67 -9.77 -3.66
CA ASN A 52 -10.88 -10.53 -3.46
C ASN A 52 -10.66 -11.65 -2.44
N ARG A 53 -11.60 -11.78 -1.49
CA ARG A 53 -11.60 -12.85 -0.47
C ARG A 53 -11.63 -14.27 -1.06
N SER A 54 -12.11 -14.43 -2.29
CA SER A 54 -12.07 -15.73 -2.98
C SER A 54 -10.65 -16.16 -3.34
N PHE A 55 -9.72 -15.20 -3.53
CA PHE A 55 -8.29 -15.45 -3.76
C PHE A 55 -7.45 -15.34 -2.49
N HIS A 56 -7.86 -14.50 -1.56
CA HIS A 56 -7.17 -14.27 -0.30
C HIS A 56 -8.18 -14.32 0.87
N PRO A 57 -8.58 -15.52 1.34
CA PRO A 57 -9.61 -15.68 2.36
C PRO A 57 -9.23 -15.09 3.72
N GLU A 58 -7.95 -15.12 4.05
CA GLU A 58 -7.43 -14.70 5.34
C GLU A 58 -7.18 -13.19 5.38
N ASP A 59 -7.16 -12.62 6.58
CA ASP A 59 -6.80 -11.22 6.79
C ASP A 59 -5.32 -11.00 6.51
N SER A 60 -5.02 -9.96 5.74
CA SER A 60 -3.64 -9.54 5.48
C SER A 60 -3.07 -8.80 6.67
N VAL A 61 -1.84 -9.11 7.04
CA VAL A 61 -1.05 -8.36 8.02
C VAL A 61 0.21 -7.84 7.34
N ILE A 62 0.30 -6.52 7.22
CA ILE A 62 1.42 -5.86 6.58
C ILE A 62 2.44 -5.44 7.64
N ASP A 63 3.71 -5.75 7.42
CA ASP A 63 4.80 -5.26 8.25
C ASP A 63 5.35 -3.95 7.69
N VAL A 64 5.40 -2.93 8.52
CA VAL A 64 6.02 -1.64 8.21
C VAL A 64 7.12 -1.39 9.24
N SER A 65 8.33 -1.79 8.92
CA SER A 65 9.50 -1.64 9.79
C SER A 65 9.25 -2.11 11.25
N GLY A 66 8.64 -3.29 11.39
CA GLY A 66 8.29 -3.90 12.67
C GLY A 66 6.92 -3.53 13.23
N VAL A 67 6.20 -2.59 12.62
CA VAL A 67 4.81 -2.27 12.98
C VAL A 67 3.85 -3.09 12.12
N LYS A 68 3.03 -3.93 12.76
CA LYS A 68 2.03 -4.76 12.08
C LYS A 68 0.74 -3.96 11.86
N ILE A 69 0.28 -3.86 10.60
CA ILE A 69 -0.99 -3.25 10.20
C ILE A 69 -1.91 -4.35 9.68
N GLY A 70 -3.18 -4.36 10.12
CA GLY A 70 -4.16 -5.38 9.74
C GLY A 70 -4.35 -6.51 10.75
N GLY A 71 -3.60 -6.54 11.85
CA GLY A 71 -3.78 -7.48 12.95
C GLY A 71 -4.77 -6.98 14.01
N ARG A 72 -4.69 -7.55 15.23
CA ARG A 72 -5.57 -7.17 16.36
C ARG A 72 -5.24 -5.81 16.98
N LYS A 73 -4.03 -5.30 16.80
CA LYS A 73 -3.60 -4.02 17.35
C LYS A 73 -3.90 -2.91 16.37
N LEU A 74 -4.44 -1.82 16.87
CA LEU A 74 -4.61 -0.60 16.09
C LEU A 74 -3.23 0.05 15.82
N ALA A 75 -2.90 0.27 14.56
CA ALA A 75 -1.76 1.06 14.16
C ALA A 75 -2.17 2.53 14.07
N VAL A 76 -1.47 3.40 14.81
CA VAL A 76 -1.76 4.84 14.82
C VAL A 76 -0.68 5.57 14.02
N ILE A 77 -1.10 6.16 12.91
CA ILE A 77 -0.26 6.98 12.02
C ILE A 77 -0.56 8.45 12.34
N ALA A 78 0.35 9.15 12.98
CA ALA A 78 0.15 10.53 13.41
C ALA A 78 1.33 11.43 13.05
N GLY A 79 1.06 12.73 12.92
CA GLY A 79 2.04 13.74 12.57
C GLY A 79 1.44 14.93 11.85
N PRO A 80 2.26 15.93 11.47
CA PRO A 80 1.77 17.15 10.88
C PRO A 80 1.26 16.96 9.45
N CYS A 81 0.37 17.81 8.99
CA CYS A 81 -0.05 17.83 7.58
C CYS A 81 1.12 18.09 6.65
N SER A 82 2.07 18.94 7.06
CA SER A 82 3.19 19.42 6.29
C SER A 82 4.46 19.42 7.13
N VAL A 83 5.58 19.02 6.54
CA VAL A 83 6.90 19.23 7.13
C VAL A 83 7.34 20.65 6.77
N GLU A 84 7.62 21.48 7.78
CA GLU A 84 7.93 22.91 7.58
C GLU A 84 9.35 23.27 8.05
N ASN A 85 9.84 22.62 9.10
CA ASN A 85 11.21 22.76 9.60
C ASN A 85 11.53 21.64 10.59
N GLU A 86 12.82 21.51 10.95
CA GLU A 86 13.30 20.47 11.85
C GLU A 86 12.65 20.55 13.24
N LYS A 87 12.60 21.74 13.84
CA LYS A 87 12.04 21.95 15.18
C LYS A 87 10.57 21.47 15.26
N GLN A 88 9.79 21.77 14.23
CA GLN A 88 8.38 21.38 14.13
C GLN A 88 8.27 19.86 14.03
N ILE A 89 8.95 19.23 13.05
CA ILE A 89 8.75 17.80 12.79
C ILE A 89 9.29 16.94 13.94
N VAL A 90 10.43 17.26 14.51
CA VAL A 90 11.01 16.55 15.66
C VAL A 90 10.14 16.73 16.91
N GLY A 91 9.67 17.96 17.17
CA GLY A 91 8.80 18.25 18.30
C GLY A 91 7.47 17.49 18.20
N VAL A 92 6.83 17.51 17.02
CA VAL A 92 5.59 16.76 16.78
C VAL A 92 5.84 15.26 16.87
N ALA A 93 6.92 14.73 16.29
CA ALA A 93 7.24 13.31 16.34
C ALA A 93 7.38 12.81 17.80
N LYS A 94 8.08 13.54 18.64
CA LYS A 94 8.20 13.24 20.09
C LYS A 94 6.83 13.25 20.78
N SER A 95 6.01 14.26 20.51
CA SER A 95 4.68 14.39 21.11
C SER A 95 3.74 13.26 20.70
N VAL A 96 3.66 12.92 19.40
CA VAL A 96 2.78 11.84 18.93
C VAL A 96 3.26 10.47 19.41
N LYS A 97 4.58 10.26 19.53
CA LYS A 97 5.12 9.03 20.10
C LYS A 97 4.68 8.85 21.56
N LEU A 98 4.80 9.90 22.37
CA LEU A 98 4.32 9.88 23.76
C LEU A 98 2.81 9.63 23.85
N ALA A 99 2.05 10.10 22.88
CA ALA A 99 0.60 9.86 22.80
C ALA A 99 0.24 8.47 22.26
N GLY A 100 1.22 7.60 21.93
CA GLY A 100 0.99 6.23 21.50
C GLY A 100 0.95 6.01 19.99
N ALA A 101 1.37 6.98 19.17
CA ALA A 101 1.53 6.75 17.74
C ALA A 101 2.62 5.70 17.47
N THR A 102 2.38 4.87 16.48
CA THR A 102 3.27 3.79 16.04
C THR A 102 4.03 4.12 14.76
N LEU A 103 3.53 5.06 13.98
CA LEU A 103 4.17 5.58 12.77
C LEU A 103 4.07 7.11 12.74
N LEU A 104 5.11 7.76 12.18
CA LEU A 104 5.16 9.21 11.97
C LEU A 104 4.70 9.55 10.56
N ARG A 105 3.65 10.39 10.44
CA ARG A 105 3.22 10.93 9.16
C ARG A 105 3.66 12.38 9.00
N GLY A 106 4.25 12.72 7.86
CA GLY A 106 4.54 14.11 7.51
C GLY A 106 4.54 14.30 6.00
N GLY A 107 3.88 15.34 5.50
CA GLY A 107 3.87 15.64 4.07
C GLY A 107 5.12 16.43 3.67
N ALA A 108 6.09 15.78 3.01
CA ALA A 108 7.25 16.45 2.42
C ALA A 108 6.90 17.14 1.09
N PHE A 109 6.01 16.53 0.33
CA PHE A 109 5.43 17.05 -0.90
C PHE A 109 3.96 17.39 -0.70
N LYS A 110 3.49 18.50 -1.24
CA LYS A 110 2.12 18.99 -1.06
C LYS A 110 1.43 19.23 -2.40
N PRO A 111 0.46 18.38 -2.79
CA PRO A 111 -0.39 18.64 -3.96
C PRO A 111 -1.32 19.81 -3.64
N ARG A 112 -1.10 20.95 -4.27
CA ARG A 112 -1.91 22.14 -4.08
C ARG A 112 -2.66 22.51 -5.35
N THR A 113 -3.89 22.98 -5.18
CA THR A 113 -4.70 23.48 -6.30
C THR A 113 -4.11 24.77 -6.86
N SER A 114 -3.58 25.63 -5.99
CA SER A 114 -2.92 26.87 -6.40
C SER A 114 -1.40 26.66 -6.54
N PRO A 115 -0.78 27.07 -7.66
CA PRO A 115 0.66 26.99 -7.84
C PRO A 115 1.43 27.98 -6.92
N TYR A 116 0.75 28.97 -6.37
CA TYR A 116 1.33 29.96 -5.46
C TYR A 116 1.35 29.50 -3.99
N SER A 117 0.67 28.39 -3.68
CA SER A 117 0.69 27.84 -2.33
C SER A 117 1.97 27.07 -2.06
N PHE A 118 2.31 26.92 -0.78
CA PHE A 118 3.46 26.11 -0.34
C PHE A 118 3.37 24.68 -0.87
N GLN A 119 4.35 24.26 -1.66
CA GLN A 119 4.39 22.98 -2.33
C GLN A 119 5.08 21.85 -1.50
N GLY A 120 5.45 22.13 -0.26
CA GLY A 120 6.27 21.27 0.58
C GLY A 120 7.77 21.56 0.43
N LEU A 121 8.55 21.06 1.37
CA LEU A 121 10.02 21.15 1.35
C LEU A 121 10.66 20.13 0.40
N LYS A 122 9.86 19.24 -0.16
CA LYS A 122 10.32 18.23 -1.13
C LYS A 122 11.41 17.32 -0.51
N GLU A 123 12.56 17.21 -1.15
CA GLU A 123 13.66 16.35 -0.69
C GLU A 123 14.18 16.77 0.69
N GLU A 124 14.32 18.05 0.97
CA GLU A 124 14.66 18.55 2.31
C GLU A 124 13.65 18.03 3.37
N GLY A 125 12.37 18.00 3.02
CA GLY A 125 11.33 17.45 3.90
C GLY A 125 11.51 15.96 4.20
N LEU A 126 12.04 15.17 3.26
CA LEU A 126 12.41 13.77 3.51
C LEU A 126 13.59 13.67 4.46
N ASP A 127 14.62 14.51 4.30
CA ASP A 127 15.77 14.53 5.21
C ASP A 127 15.34 14.91 6.62
N LEU A 128 14.45 15.86 6.78
CA LEU A 128 13.88 16.23 8.09
C LEU A 128 13.05 15.10 8.72
N LEU A 129 12.30 14.35 7.94
CA LEU A 129 11.60 13.14 8.41
C LEU A 129 12.58 12.07 8.89
N LYS A 130 13.72 11.87 8.22
CA LYS A 130 14.78 10.95 8.65
C LYS A 130 15.37 11.37 9.99
N ILE A 131 15.60 12.67 10.20
CA ILE A 131 16.04 13.18 11.51
C ILE A 131 15.02 12.84 12.58
N ALA A 132 13.74 13.10 12.35
CA ALA A 132 12.67 12.79 13.29
C ALA A 132 12.55 11.28 13.57
N ARG A 133 12.73 10.42 12.55
CA ARG A 133 12.80 8.96 12.72
C ARG A 133 13.97 8.56 13.60
N LYS A 134 15.16 9.12 13.37
CA LYS A 134 16.35 8.84 14.18
C LYS A 134 16.14 9.20 15.67
N GLU A 135 15.47 10.31 15.93
CA GLU A 135 15.19 10.80 17.29
C GLU A 135 14.09 9.98 18.01
N THR A 136 13.15 9.43 17.27
CA THR A 136 11.96 8.81 17.87
C THR A 136 11.86 7.31 17.63
N GLY A 137 12.50 6.77 16.60
CA GLY A 137 12.33 5.40 16.17
C GLY A 137 10.98 5.13 15.46
N LEU A 138 10.17 6.17 15.17
CA LEU A 138 8.90 6.00 14.46
C LEU A 138 9.16 5.81 12.95
N PRO A 139 8.64 4.73 12.32
CA PRO A 139 8.69 4.57 10.87
C PRO A 139 7.98 5.73 10.15
N ILE A 140 8.50 6.09 8.97
CA ILE A 140 8.05 7.26 8.20
C ILE A 140 6.92 6.88 7.25
N VAL A 141 5.86 7.69 7.27
CA VAL A 141 4.77 7.68 6.28
C VAL A 141 4.73 9.03 5.58
N THR A 142 4.94 9.06 4.26
CA THR A 142 4.85 10.31 3.50
C THR A 142 4.33 10.07 2.07
N GLU A 143 3.77 11.12 1.46
CA GLU A 143 3.09 11.04 0.18
C GLU A 143 4.07 11.22 -0.98
N ILE A 144 4.07 10.25 -1.91
CA ILE A 144 4.77 10.36 -3.19
C ILE A 144 3.88 11.06 -4.23
N MET A 145 4.49 11.94 -5.02
CA MET A 145 3.79 12.70 -6.07
C MET A 145 4.15 12.28 -7.49
N SER A 146 5.33 11.67 -7.67
CA SER A 146 5.87 11.31 -8.98
C SER A 146 6.78 10.11 -8.88
N ALA A 147 6.74 9.25 -9.90
CA ALA A 147 7.64 8.10 -10.03
C ALA A 147 9.13 8.52 -10.10
N ARG A 148 9.44 9.76 -10.47
CA ARG A 148 10.82 10.29 -10.48
C ARG A 148 11.48 10.25 -9.10
N MET A 149 10.69 10.26 -8.04
CA MET A 149 11.18 10.21 -6.66
C MET A 149 11.22 8.81 -6.07
N LEU A 150 10.87 7.78 -6.86
CA LEU A 150 10.64 6.44 -6.36
C LEU A 150 11.87 5.83 -5.69
N GLU A 151 13.05 5.95 -6.30
CA GLU A 151 14.32 5.44 -5.74
C GLU A 151 14.55 6.03 -4.34
N ARG A 152 14.43 7.36 -4.22
CA ARG A 152 14.58 8.06 -2.95
C ARG A 152 13.55 7.61 -1.89
N PHE A 153 12.30 7.37 -2.32
CA PHE A 153 11.24 6.92 -1.43
C PHE A 153 11.46 5.48 -0.96
N VAL A 154 11.93 4.60 -1.82
CA VAL A 154 12.26 3.21 -1.47
C VAL A 154 13.37 3.15 -0.41
N GLU A 155 14.34 4.06 -0.48
CA GLU A 155 15.43 4.15 0.49
C GLU A 155 15.00 4.75 1.85
N ASP A 156 14.21 5.81 1.81
CA ASP A 156 14.00 6.69 2.95
C ASP A 156 12.67 6.51 3.67
N VAL A 157 11.67 5.87 3.03
CA VAL A 157 10.28 5.84 3.52
C VAL A 157 9.84 4.42 3.84
N ASP A 158 9.21 4.22 4.99
CA ASP A 158 8.80 2.90 5.46
C ASP A 158 7.39 2.51 4.95
N LEU A 159 6.52 3.49 4.71
CA LEU A 159 5.19 3.32 4.15
C LEU A 159 4.90 4.47 3.18
N ILE A 160 4.83 4.17 1.88
CA ILE A 160 4.60 5.17 0.85
C ILE A 160 3.10 5.46 0.75
N GLN A 161 2.69 6.70 1.00
CA GLN A 161 1.31 7.12 0.79
C GLN A 161 1.11 7.56 -0.66
N VAL A 162 0.04 7.06 -1.30
CA VAL A 162 -0.50 7.58 -2.55
C VAL A 162 -1.74 8.39 -2.24
N GLY A 163 -1.71 9.67 -2.51
CA GLY A 163 -2.83 10.59 -2.24
C GLY A 163 -4.05 10.32 -3.12
N ALA A 164 -5.22 10.79 -2.67
CA ALA A 164 -6.49 10.57 -3.36
C ALA A 164 -6.49 11.06 -4.82
N ARG A 165 -5.76 12.15 -5.12
CA ARG A 165 -5.63 12.69 -6.49
C ARG A 165 -4.80 11.78 -7.41
N ASN A 166 -3.94 10.91 -6.85
CA ASN A 166 -3.08 9.99 -7.57
C ASN A 166 -3.61 8.56 -7.59
N MET A 167 -4.81 8.30 -7.07
CA MET A 167 -5.41 6.95 -7.10
C MET A 167 -5.53 6.41 -8.54
N GLN A 168 -5.77 7.28 -9.51
CA GLN A 168 -5.90 6.93 -10.93
C GLN A 168 -4.61 7.19 -11.74
N ASN A 169 -3.52 7.54 -11.08
CA ASN A 169 -2.21 7.65 -11.73
C ASN A 169 -1.60 6.25 -11.91
N PHE A 170 -2.15 5.48 -12.83
CA PHE A 170 -1.80 4.07 -13.01
C PHE A 170 -0.33 3.85 -13.35
N GLU A 171 0.33 4.81 -14.02
CA GLU A 171 1.77 4.72 -14.25
C GLU A 171 2.57 4.78 -12.94
N LEU A 172 2.21 5.68 -12.03
CA LEU A 172 2.80 5.71 -10.68
C LEU A 172 2.52 4.42 -9.91
N LEU A 173 1.28 3.89 -9.98
CA LEU A 173 0.91 2.66 -9.27
C LEU A 173 1.68 1.45 -9.79
N LYS A 174 1.88 1.32 -11.11
CA LYS A 174 2.69 0.26 -11.70
C LYS A 174 4.15 0.30 -11.23
N GLU A 175 4.74 1.50 -11.15
CA GLU A 175 6.11 1.64 -10.67
C GLU A 175 6.20 1.28 -9.17
N LEU A 176 5.23 1.69 -8.36
CA LEU A 176 5.15 1.29 -6.95
C LEU A 176 5.01 -0.23 -6.79
N GLY A 177 4.18 -0.88 -7.62
CA GLY A 177 3.98 -2.34 -7.61
C GLY A 177 5.23 -3.16 -7.99
N ARG A 178 6.27 -2.51 -8.51
CA ARG A 178 7.60 -3.13 -8.76
C ARG A 178 8.51 -3.09 -7.55
N THR A 179 8.12 -2.37 -6.51
CA THR A 179 8.88 -2.26 -5.26
C THR A 179 8.33 -3.22 -4.21
N ASN A 180 9.09 -3.41 -3.12
CA ASN A 180 8.64 -4.18 -1.95
C ASN A 180 8.22 -3.27 -0.79
N VAL A 181 8.16 -1.95 -0.99
CA VAL A 181 7.77 -1.02 0.06
C VAL A 181 6.25 -1.03 0.22
N PRO A 182 5.73 -1.17 1.44
CA PRO A 182 4.30 -1.09 1.68
C PRO A 182 3.69 0.23 1.19
N VAL A 183 2.48 0.17 0.62
CA VAL A 183 1.79 1.33 0.06
C VAL A 183 0.45 1.58 0.77
N LEU A 184 0.23 2.83 1.18
CA LEU A 184 -1.05 3.33 1.67
C LEU A 184 -1.78 4.04 0.53
N LEU A 185 -2.63 3.33 -0.18
CA LEU A 185 -3.42 3.88 -1.28
C LEU A 185 -4.70 4.53 -0.75
N LYS A 186 -4.81 5.84 -0.89
CA LYS A 186 -6.03 6.58 -0.52
C LYS A 186 -7.07 6.53 -1.64
N ARG A 187 -8.34 6.30 -1.25
CA ARG A 187 -9.46 6.36 -2.18
C ARG A 187 -9.62 7.76 -2.78
N GLY A 188 -9.87 7.84 -4.08
CA GLY A 188 -10.17 9.08 -4.79
C GLY A 188 -11.42 9.77 -4.23
N LEU A 189 -11.54 11.09 -4.45
CA LEU A 189 -12.57 11.94 -3.84
C LEU A 189 -14.00 11.46 -4.17
N SER A 190 -14.22 10.97 -5.39
CA SER A 190 -15.52 10.45 -5.86
C SER A 190 -15.45 9.00 -6.35
N ALA A 191 -14.34 8.30 -6.07
CA ALA A 191 -14.16 6.93 -6.52
C ALA A 191 -15.07 5.96 -5.77
N THR A 192 -15.57 4.94 -6.48
CA THR A 192 -16.24 3.79 -5.86
C THR A 192 -15.23 2.89 -5.14
N ILE A 193 -15.73 1.97 -4.31
CA ILE A 193 -14.87 0.95 -3.68
C ILE A 193 -14.27 0.02 -4.75
N GLU A 194 -15.03 -0.33 -5.78
CA GLU A 194 -14.55 -1.16 -6.89
C GLU A 194 -13.41 -0.48 -7.64
N GLU A 195 -13.55 0.79 -8.01
CA GLU A 195 -12.48 1.56 -8.66
C GLU A 195 -11.22 1.64 -7.78
N TRP A 196 -11.39 1.79 -6.47
CA TRP A 196 -10.28 1.80 -5.52
C TRP A 196 -9.58 0.44 -5.46
N LEU A 197 -10.32 -0.67 -5.38
CA LEU A 197 -9.77 -2.02 -5.39
C LEU A 197 -9.09 -2.34 -6.73
N MET A 198 -9.67 -1.90 -7.85
CA MET A 198 -9.03 -2.02 -9.18
C MET A 198 -7.72 -1.22 -9.26
N ALA A 199 -7.67 -0.04 -8.66
CA ALA A 199 -6.42 0.72 -8.55
C ALA A 199 -5.37 -0.01 -7.70
N ALA A 200 -5.78 -0.66 -6.61
CA ALA A 200 -4.89 -1.47 -5.77
C ALA A 200 -4.29 -2.68 -6.50
N GLU A 201 -4.99 -3.26 -7.49
CA GLU A 201 -4.49 -4.37 -8.31
C GLU A 201 -3.24 -4.02 -9.14
N TYR A 202 -2.96 -2.72 -9.35
CA TYR A 202 -1.75 -2.25 -10.04
C TYR A 202 -0.51 -2.27 -9.12
N ILE A 203 -0.71 -2.29 -7.80
CA ILE A 203 0.32 -2.33 -6.77
C ILE A 203 0.53 -3.78 -6.29
#